data_a4b8d41ebfd7bb01ee2c53dddd2a7772
#
_entry.id   a4b8d41ebfd7bb01ee2c53dddd2a7772
#
_cell.length_a   1.000
_cell.length_b   1.000
_cell.length_c   1.000
_cell.angle_alpha   90.00
_cell.angle_beta   90.00
_cell.angle_gamma   90.00
#
_symmetry.space_group_name_H-M   'P 1'
#
loop_
_entity.id
_entity.type
_entity.pdbx_description
1 polymer ?
#
loop_
_entity_poly.entity_id
_entity_poly.type
_entity_poly.pdbx_seq_one_letter_code
_entity_poly.pdbx_strand_id
1 'polypeptide(L)'
;MEEASRCFVPLEDLQIKAGEKLAELLGIPAALVTAGCASAITVATAARMVGGDVSRLSQLPDATGLKNEVIQLKAHPNEYEAQICLVGAKIVYV
;
A
#
# COMPACT_ATOMS: atom_id res chain seq x y z
N MET A 1 20.14 5.36 -11.13
CA MET A 1 20.09 6.08 -9.82
C MET A 1 21.29 6.98 -9.58
N GLU A 2 22.37 6.78 -10.31
CA GLU A 2 23.57 7.60 -10.13
C GLU A 2 23.33 9.09 -10.43
N GLU A 3 22.58 9.41 -11.48
CA GLU A 3 22.21 10.79 -11.77
C GLU A 3 21.34 11.40 -10.69
N ALA A 4 20.40 10.61 -10.14
CA ALA A 4 19.51 11.08 -9.08
C ALA A 4 20.27 11.40 -7.79
N SER A 5 21.39 10.70 -7.51
CA SER A 5 22.20 10.96 -6.34
C SER A 5 22.97 12.27 -6.42
N ARG A 6 23.12 12.84 -7.62
CA ARG A 6 23.79 14.11 -7.87
C ARG A 6 22.85 15.30 -7.89
N CYS A 7 21.54 15.02 -7.93
CA CYS A 7 20.51 16.05 -7.99
C CYS A 7 19.67 16.02 -6.72
N PHE A 8 19.57 17.14 -6.04
CA PHE A 8 18.68 17.26 -4.88
C PHE A 8 17.29 17.60 -5.39
N VAL A 9 16.36 16.64 -5.27
CA VAL A 9 14.96 16.84 -5.64
C VAL A 9 14.07 16.56 -4.44
N PRO A 10 12.89 17.22 -4.33
CA PRO A 10 11.94 16.90 -3.29
C PRO A 10 11.54 15.42 -3.38
N LEU A 11 11.52 14.74 -2.25
CA LEU A 11 11.21 13.32 -2.19
C LEU A 11 9.80 13.01 -2.72
N GLU A 12 8.84 13.89 -2.42
CA GLU A 12 7.48 13.75 -2.91
C GLU A 12 7.40 13.78 -4.44
N ASP A 13 8.13 14.71 -5.07
CA ASP A 13 8.17 14.80 -6.53
C ASP A 13 8.78 13.54 -7.14
N LEU A 14 9.85 13.03 -6.55
CA LEU A 14 10.47 11.80 -7.01
C LEU A 14 9.50 10.63 -6.91
N GLN A 15 8.78 10.52 -5.80
CA GLN A 15 7.78 9.48 -5.55
C GLN A 15 6.67 9.51 -6.61
N ILE A 16 6.14 10.70 -6.89
CA ILE A 16 5.07 10.88 -7.87
C ILE A 16 5.56 10.53 -9.27
N LYS A 17 6.73 11.01 -9.65
CA LYS A 17 7.29 10.75 -10.98
C LYS A 17 7.63 9.28 -11.20
N ALA A 18 8.15 8.61 -10.18
CA ALA A 18 8.42 7.18 -10.26
C ALA A 18 7.13 6.39 -10.46
N GLY A 19 6.08 6.74 -9.73
CA GLY A 19 4.76 6.11 -9.89
C GLY A 19 4.17 6.35 -11.26
N GLU A 20 4.24 7.57 -11.76
CA GLU A 20 3.76 7.91 -13.11
C GLU A 20 4.48 7.11 -14.19
N LYS A 21 5.80 6.97 -14.09
CA LYS A 21 6.60 6.22 -15.04
C LYS A 21 6.25 4.74 -15.05
N LEU A 22 6.08 4.15 -13.88
CA LEU A 22 5.66 2.76 -13.76
C LEU A 22 4.27 2.53 -14.32
N ALA A 23 3.34 3.42 -14.02
CA ALA A 23 1.97 3.34 -14.53
C ALA A 23 1.96 3.39 -16.07
N GLU A 24 2.76 4.27 -16.66
CA GLU A 24 2.92 4.38 -18.11
C GLU A 24 3.47 3.08 -18.72
N LEU A 25 4.55 2.54 -18.13
CA LEU A 25 5.19 1.33 -18.62
C LEU A 25 4.29 0.10 -18.53
N LEU A 26 3.45 0.02 -17.50
CA LEU A 26 2.55 -1.10 -17.26
C LEU A 26 1.17 -0.93 -17.90
N GLY A 27 0.86 0.26 -18.40
CA GLY A 27 -0.44 0.56 -18.99
C GLY A 27 -1.57 0.57 -17.97
N ILE A 28 -1.31 1.01 -16.74
CA ILE A 28 -2.28 1.06 -15.64
C ILE A 28 -2.53 2.51 -15.20
N PRO A 29 -3.67 2.79 -14.53
CA PRO A 29 -4.02 4.16 -14.12
C PRO A 29 -3.07 4.81 -13.12
N ALA A 30 -2.49 4.02 -12.22
CA ALA A 30 -1.62 4.56 -11.16
C ALA A 30 -0.70 3.49 -10.60
N ALA A 31 0.41 3.92 -10.04
CA ALA A 31 1.36 3.05 -9.34
C ALA A 31 2.03 3.82 -8.21
N LEU A 32 2.44 3.11 -7.18
CA LEU A 32 3.15 3.66 -6.03
C LEU A 32 4.38 2.81 -5.74
N VAL A 33 5.52 3.45 -5.60
CA VAL A 33 6.77 2.78 -5.23
C VAL A 33 6.89 2.76 -3.71
N THR A 34 7.20 1.60 -3.15
CA THR A 34 7.41 1.43 -1.70
C THR A 34 8.80 0.84 -1.44
N ALA A 35 9.18 0.79 -0.16
CA ALA A 35 10.48 0.24 0.24
C ALA A 35 10.61 -1.27 0.00
N GLY A 36 9.49 -1.96 -0.20
CA GLY A 36 9.50 -3.41 -0.45
C GLY A 36 8.08 -3.96 -0.51
N CYS A 37 7.97 -5.25 -0.80
CA CYS A 37 6.68 -5.93 -0.95
C CYS A 37 5.84 -5.88 0.34
N ALA A 38 6.46 -6.07 1.50
CA ALA A 38 5.77 -6.00 2.79
C ALA A 38 5.13 -4.64 3.01
N SER A 39 5.88 -3.56 2.76
CA SER A 39 5.36 -2.19 2.84
C SER A 39 4.23 -1.96 1.85
N ALA A 40 4.35 -2.49 0.64
CA ALA A 40 3.32 -2.36 -0.39
C ALA A 40 2.01 -3.00 0.05
N ILE A 41 2.07 -4.19 0.64
CA ILE A 41 0.88 -4.89 1.15
C ILE A 41 0.20 -4.09 2.27
N THR A 42 0.98 -3.57 3.20
CA THR A 42 0.46 -2.75 4.30
C THR A 42 -0.24 -1.49 3.77
N VAL A 43 0.43 -0.76 2.87
CA VAL A 43 -0.13 0.47 2.28
C VAL A 43 -1.37 0.18 1.46
N ALA A 44 -1.35 -0.86 0.64
CA ALA A 44 -2.50 -1.24 -0.19
C ALA A 44 -3.71 -1.62 0.68
N THR A 45 -3.50 -2.36 1.76
CA THR A 45 -4.56 -2.75 2.70
C THR A 45 -5.15 -1.50 3.36
N ALA A 46 -4.30 -0.60 3.87
CA ALA A 46 -4.75 0.65 4.48
C ALA A 46 -5.56 1.50 3.50
N ALA A 47 -5.09 1.62 2.27
CA ALA A 47 -5.76 2.41 1.24
C ALA A 47 -7.16 1.86 0.92
N ARG A 48 -7.30 0.54 0.87
CA ARG A 48 -8.60 -0.09 0.62
C ARG A 48 -9.57 0.07 1.80
N MET A 49 -9.05 0.04 3.02
CA MET A 49 -9.84 0.23 4.22
C MET A 49 -10.36 1.66 4.35
N VAL A 50 -9.51 2.64 4.07
CA VAL A 50 -9.83 4.06 4.16
C VAL A 50 -10.69 4.52 2.99
N GLY A 51 -10.48 3.95 1.81
CA GLY A 51 -11.15 4.38 0.59
C GLY A 51 -10.74 5.78 0.21
N GLY A 52 -11.71 6.60 -0.19
CA GLY A 52 -11.46 7.98 -0.58
C GLY A 52 -11.47 8.98 0.57
N ASP A 53 -11.73 8.54 1.79
CA ASP A 53 -11.85 9.42 2.96
C ASP A 53 -10.52 9.50 3.72
N VAL A 54 -9.70 10.47 3.34
CA VAL A 54 -8.36 10.67 3.92
C VAL A 54 -8.42 10.97 5.43
N SER A 55 -9.54 11.51 5.92
CA SER A 55 -9.70 11.82 7.34
C SER A 55 -9.65 10.56 8.23
N ARG A 56 -9.92 9.40 7.66
CA ARG A 56 -9.91 8.13 8.38
C ARG A 56 -8.51 7.51 8.51
N LEU A 57 -7.51 8.05 7.81
CA LEU A 57 -6.14 7.56 7.91
C LEU A 57 -5.61 7.61 9.34
N SER A 58 -5.92 8.67 10.07
CA SER A 58 -5.42 8.87 11.42
C SER A 58 -6.01 7.91 12.45
N GLN A 59 -7.13 7.24 12.13
CA GLN A 59 -7.72 6.28 13.07
C GLN A 59 -7.03 4.91 13.03
N LEU A 60 -6.32 4.59 11.93
CA LEU A 60 -5.65 3.30 11.84
C LEU A 60 -4.58 3.15 12.92
N PRO A 61 -4.40 1.98 13.53
CA PRO A 61 -4.99 0.68 13.16
C PRO A 61 -6.39 0.39 13.73
N ASP A 62 -7.07 1.37 14.28
CA ASP A 62 -8.46 1.21 14.70
C ASP A 62 -9.36 1.16 13.46
N ALA A 63 -9.90 -0.01 13.15
CA ALA A 63 -10.68 -0.25 11.94
C ALA A 63 -12.19 -0.09 12.16
N THR A 64 -12.60 0.52 13.26
CA THR A 64 -14.01 0.70 13.59
C THR A 64 -14.72 1.50 12.49
N GLY A 65 -15.79 0.95 11.94
CA GLY A 65 -16.57 1.59 10.88
C GLY A 65 -15.94 1.48 9.48
N LEU A 66 -14.82 0.79 9.35
CA LEU A 66 -14.17 0.57 8.06
C LEU A 66 -14.37 -0.86 7.56
N LYS A 67 -14.20 -1.07 6.26
CA LYS A 67 -14.13 -2.42 5.70
C LYS A 67 -12.78 -2.99 6.11
N ASN A 68 -12.78 -3.95 7.04
CA ASN A 68 -11.56 -4.43 7.69
C ASN A 68 -11.30 -5.92 7.48
N GLU A 69 -12.05 -6.58 6.61
CA GLU A 69 -11.87 -7.99 6.36
C GLU A 69 -11.16 -8.24 5.04
N VAL A 70 -10.17 -9.11 5.06
CA VAL A 70 -9.40 -9.54 3.89
C VAL A 70 -9.57 -11.04 3.74
N ILE A 71 -10.01 -11.49 2.57
CA ILE A 71 -10.22 -12.91 2.30
C ILE A 71 -8.91 -13.54 1.87
N GLN A 72 -8.60 -14.69 2.46
CA GLN A 72 -7.40 -15.46 2.14
C GLN A 72 -7.76 -16.94 1.98
N LEU A 73 -7.18 -17.59 0.98
CA LEU A 73 -7.34 -19.03 0.80
C LEU A 73 -6.51 -19.79 1.83
N LYS A 74 -7.13 -20.72 2.54
CA LYS A 74 -6.42 -21.58 3.51
C LYS A 74 -5.34 -22.42 2.85
N ALA A 75 -5.57 -22.82 1.61
CA ALA A 75 -4.64 -23.68 0.85
C ALA A 75 -3.34 -22.95 0.45
N HIS A 76 -3.32 -21.63 0.52
CA HIS A 76 -2.19 -20.80 0.09
C HIS A 76 -1.77 -19.86 1.22
N PRO A 77 -1.12 -20.37 2.28
CA PRO A 77 -0.66 -19.51 3.37
C PRO A 77 0.39 -18.53 2.86
N ASN A 78 0.38 -17.34 3.43
CA ASN A 78 1.25 -16.24 3.03
C ASN A 78 1.99 -15.71 4.26
N GLU A 79 3.31 -15.65 4.18
CA GLU A 79 4.15 -15.11 5.27
C GLU A 79 3.92 -13.61 5.52
N TYR A 80 3.26 -12.91 4.61
CA TYR A 80 2.98 -11.49 4.73
C TYR A 80 1.62 -11.18 5.39
N GLU A 81 0.96 -12.18 5.96
CA GLU A 81 -0.33 -11.98 6.65
C GLU A 81 -0.23 -10.95 7.77
N ALA A 82 0.89 -10.95 8.49
CA ALA A 82 1.14 -9.97 9.55
C ALA A 82 1.10 -8.53 9.02
N GLN A 83 1.53 -8.30 7.79
CA GLN A 83 1.55 -6.98 7.18
C GLN A 83 0.13 -6.46 6.93
N ILE A 84 -0.78 -7.36 6.61
CA ILE A 84 -2.20 -7.03 6.43
C ILE A 84 -2.82 -6.64 7.78
N CYS A 85 -2.50 -7.37 8.82
CA CYS A 85 -3.04 -7.14 10.16
C CYS A 85 -2.50 -5.88 10.85
N LEU A 86 -1.32 -5.39 10.42
CA LEU A 86 -0.70 -4.20 11.01
C LEU A 86 -1.60 -2.96 10.99
N VAL A 87 -2.43 -2.83 9.97
CA VAL A 87 -3.33 -1.67 9.83
C VAL A 87 -4.71 -1.90 10.42
N GLY A 88 -4.89 -2.98 11.16
CA GLY A 88 -6.15 -3.31 11.81
C GLY A 88 -7.07 -4.22 11.00
N ALA A 89 -6.63 -4.72 9.86
CA ALA A 89 -7.41 -5.65 9.05
C ALA A 89 -7.45 -7.04 9.69
N LYS A 90 -8.52 -7.76 9.43
CA LYS A 90 -8.75 -9.12 9.91
C LYS A 90 -8.78 -10.07 8.71
N ILE A 91 -8.04 -11.16 8.80
CA ILE A 91 -8.02 -12.14 7.72
C ILE A 91 -9.13 -13.15 7.92
N VAL A 92 -9.92 -13.36 6.87
CA VAL A 92 -10.97 -14.37 6.82
C VAL A 92 -10.51 -15.48 5.87
N TYR A 93 -10.32 -16.67 6.39
CA TYR A 93 -9.85 -17.82 5.61
C TYR A 93 -11.02 -18.55 4.95
N VAL A 94 -10.85 -18.90 3.71
CA VAL A 94 -11.83 -19.66 2.94
C VAL A 94 -11.23 -20.89 2.27
#